data_09b9578c3446d340f862cd6c4d9990ff
#
_entry.id   09b9578c3446d340f862cd6c4d9990ff
#
_cell.length_a   1.000
_cell.length_b   1.000
_cell.length_c   1.000
_cell.angle_alpha   90.00
_cell.angle_beta   90.00
_cell.angle_gamma   90.00
#
_symmetry.space_group_name_H-M   'P 1'
#
loop_
_entity.id
_entity.type
_entity.pdbx_description
1 polymer ?
#
loop_
_entity_poly.entity_id
_entity_poly.type
_entity_poly.pdbx_seq_one_letter_code
_entity_poly.pdbx_strand_id
1 'polypeptide(L)'
;MTQVTQQSEKQYGRPDNERIIPFMKIAKPAAIISILITLASIFFICTKGLNLGLDFTGGIAAEVTYQKAVDQDQVVKSLESSGFKHTVVQTLGSSSDLLIRMPVQDVKVEDLNAALTKAIQVPNNVATLHKVDSVGGQVGNELYVRSAGAVALALALMLIYVTIRFEFKIAMGAILSLFHDIIAILGFFALMQWPFDLTVLAAVLAVIGFSLNDNIVVSDRIRENFRKIRGASPREIIDIALTETLRRTVHTSMTLTLVVVSMMILGGDGLHWFSVAMFVGIFVGTYSSIYIGTAFALWRGLNRQDFIVQVKPEFDEEHHNIP
;
A
#
# COMPACT_ATOMS: atom_id res chain seq x y z
N MET A 1 50.32 29.89 -26.37
CA MET A 1 50.38 28.88 -25.33
C MET A 1 49.58 29.45 -24.17
N THR A 2 48.41 29.04 -23.82
CA THR A 2 47.87 27.75 -23.51
C THR A 2 46.33 27.82 -23.56
N GLN A 3 45.72 27.39 -24.64
CA GLN A 3 44.32 27.01 -24.69
C GLN A 3 44.28 25.47 -24.87
N VAL A 4 44.66 24.78 -23.83
CA VAL A 4 44.53 23.33 -23.79
C VAL A 4 43.88 22.97 -22.47
N THR A 5 42.81 22.16 -22.59
CA THR A 5 42.18 21.41 -21.54
C THR A 5 41.09 22.10 -20.72
N GLN A 6 40.01 22.49 -21.39
CA GLN A 6 38.69 22.15 -20.92
C GLN A 6 38.01 21.19 -21.91
N GLN A 7 38.71 20.10 -22.29
CA GLN A 7 38.02 18.93 -22.76
C GLN A 7 37.33 18.33 -21.54
N SER A 8 35.99 18.54 -21.47
CA SER A 8 35.09 17.85 -20.61
C SER A 8 35.57 16.39 -20.45
N GLU A 9 35.91 16.01 -19.22
CA GLU A 9 35.96 14.60 -18.85
C GLU A 9 34.70 13.97 -19.41
N LYS A 10 34.79 13.19 -20.50
CA LYS A 10 33.69 12.43 -21.04
C LYS A 10 33.21 11.58 -19.89
N GLN A 11 32.02 11.87 -19.38
CA GLN A 11 31.37 11.09 -18.35
C GLN A 11 31.17 9.68 -18.91
N TYR A 12 32.09 8.79 -18.59
CA TYR A 12 32.08 7.42 -19.08
C TYR A 12 30.81 6.73 -18.60
N GLY A 13 29.98 6.23 -19.52
CA GLY A 13 28.78 5.46 -19.23
C GLY A 13 27.46 6.25 -19.20
N ARG A 14 27.47 7.54 -19.57
CA ARG A 14 26.23 8.32 -19.70
C ARG A 14 25.52 7.95 -21.01
N PRO A 15 24.19 7.70 -21.02
CA PRO A 15 23.44 7.52 -22.26
C PRO A 15 23.53 8.79 -23.10
N ASP A 16 24.08 8.70 -24.31
CA ASP A 16 24.46 9.86 -25.13
C ASP A 16 23.28 10.69 -25.68
N ASN A 17 22.02 10.23 -25.55
CA ASN A 17 20.85 10.88 -26.20
C ASN A 17 19.53 10.88 -25.41
N GLU A 18 19.49 10.45 -24.16
CA GLU A 18 18.26 10.49 -23.38
C GLU A 18 18.16 11.76 -22.52
N ARG A 19 17.02 12.45 -22.59
CA ARG A 19 16.72 13.59 -21.73
C ARG A 19 16.52 13.12 -20.29
N ILE A 20 17.52 13.34 -19.44
CA ILE A 20 17.45 12.98 -18.01
C ILE A 20 16.43 13.87 -17.31
N ILE A 21 15.49 13.24 -16.61
CA ILE A 21 14.47 13.92 -15.82
C ILE A 21 15.02 14.15 -14.41
N PRO A 22 15.06 15.42 -13.93
CA PRO A 22 15.65 15.74 -12.62
C PRO A 22 14.67 15.45 -11.46
N PHE A 23 14.36 14.18 -11.19
CA PHE A 23 13.44 13.74 -10.13
C PHE A 23 13.85 14.26 -8.76
N MET A 24 15.14 14.20 -8.44
CA MET A 24 15.66 14.61 -7.14
C MET A 24 15.61 16.13 -6.92
N LYS A 25 15.25 16.91 -7.95
CA LYS A 25 15.02 18.36 -7.79
C LYS A 25 13.81 18.62 -6.88
N ILE A 26 12.79 17.79 -6.96
CA ILE A 26 11.57 17.88 -6.15
C ILE A 26 11.55 16.89 -4.96
N ALA A 27 12.67 16.24 -4.65
CA ALA A 27 12.73 15.27 -3.54
C ALA A 27 12.39 15.90 -2.18
N LYS A 28 12.80 17.15 -1.91
CA LYS A 28 12.47 17.84 -0.66
C LYS A 28 10.96 18.09 -0.49
N PRO A 29 10.25 18.75 -1.44
CA PRO A 29 8.79 18.88 -1.33
C PRO A 29 8.07 17.53 -1.32
N ALA A 30 8.53 16.55 -2.10
CA ALA A 30 7.98 15.20 -2.06
C ALA A 30 8.12 14.54 -0.66
N ALA A 31 9.29 14.66 -0.03
CA ALA A 31 9.50 14.16 1.33
C ALA A 31 8.56 14.83 2.36
N ILE A 32 8.34 16.16 2.24
CA ILE A 32 7.40 16.89 3.11
C ILE A 32 5.97 16.35 2.92
N ILE A 33 5.53 16.18 1.68
CA ILE A 33 4.20 15.62 1.37
C ILE A 33 4.06 14.21 1.95
N SER A 34 5.07 13.35 1.80
CA SER A 34 5.07 11.99 2.36
C SER A 34 4.96 12.00 3.88
N ILE A 35 5.70 12.88 4.56
CA ILE A 35 5.63 13.03 6.02
C ILE A 35 4.22 13.47 6.43
N LEU A 36 3.64 14.45 5.73
CA LEU A 36 2.28 14.93 6.01
C LEU A 36 1.24 13.82 5.80
N ILE A 37 1.33 13.06 4.71
CA ILE A 37 0.45 11.92 4.46
C ILE A 37 0.60 10.87 5.57
N THR A 38 1.82 10.53 5.96
CA THR A 38 2.08 9.55 7.03
C THR A 38 1.50 10.02 8.37
N LEU A 39 1.75 11.27 8.76
CA LEU A 39 1.24 11.83 10.01
C LEU A 39 -0.30 11.91 10.00
N ALA A 40 -0.91 12.36 8.91
CA ALA A 40 -2.36 12.38 8.75
C ALA A 40 -2.95 10.97 8.81
N SER A 41 -2.32 10.00 8.15
CA SER A 41 -2.74 8.59 8.19
C SER A 41 -2.69 8.02 9.59
N ILE A 42 -1.60 8.22 10.33
CA ILE A 42 -1.47 7.78 11.73
C ILE A 42 -2.53 8.47 12.60
N PHE A 43 -2.74 9.77 12.40
CA PHE A 43 -3.78 10.51 13.14
C PHE A 43 -5.17 9.90 12.92
N PHE A 44 -5.56 9.61 11.66
CA PHE A 44 -6.89 9.01 11.39
C PHE A 44 -6.99 7.57 11.87
N ILE A 45 -5.93 6.77 11.77
CA ILE A 45 -5.90 5.42 12.35
C ILE A 45 -6.09 5.46 13.87
N CYS A 46 -5.43 6.39 14.58
CA CYS A 46 -5.53 6.50 16.03
C CYS A 46 -6.85 7.11 16.52
N THR A 47 -7.45 8.03 15.77
CA THR A 47 -8.67 8.76 16.20
C THR A 47 -9.96 8.09 15.77
N LYS A 48 -10.03 7.63 14.52
CA LYS A 48 -11.23 6.98 13.96
C LYS A 48 -11.15 5.46 14.01
N GLY A 49 -9.92 4.88 13.98
CA GLY A 49 -9.71 3.45 13.82
C GLY A 49 -10.05 2.96 12.41
N LEU A 50 -9.83 1.66 12.17
CA LEU A 50 -10.28 0.98 10.95
C LEU A 50 -11.70 0.46 11.15
N ASN A 51 -12.52 0.60 10.12
CA ASN A 51 -13.85 0.00 10.08
C ASN A 51 -13.73 -1.49 9.72
N LEU A 52 -13.40 -2.32 10.73
CA LEU A 52 -13.14 -3.75 10.54
C LEU A 52 -14.39 -4.47 10.03
N GLY A 53 -14.20 -5.33 9.03
CA GLY A 53 -15.22 -6.19 8.47
C GLY A 53 -15.64 -7.33 9.42
N LEU A 54 -16.69 -8.05 9.04
CA LEU A 54 -17.19 -9.22 9.78
C LEU A 54 -16.13 -10.30 9.96
N ASP A 55 -15.24 -10.44 8.99
CA ASP A 55 -14.16 -11.44 9.03
C ASP A 55 -13.30 -11.31 10.29
N PHE A 56 -13.20 -10.10 10.84
CA PHE A 56 -12.39 -9.80 12.03
C PHE A 56 -13.22 -9.64 13.31
N THR A 57 -14.44 -9.09 13.18
CA THR A 57 -15.29 -8.79 14.35
C THR A 57 -16.26 -9.90 14.68
N GLY A 58 -16.54 -10.76 13.72
CA GLY A 58 -17.71 -11.63 13.77
C GLY A 58 -19.02 -10.82 13.75
N GLY A 59 -20.15 -11.49 13.75
CA GLY A 59 -21.45 -10.84 13.75
C GLY A 59 -22.25 -11.13 12.47
N ILE A 60 -23.22 -10.26 12.21
CA ILE A 60 -24.12 -10.30 11.06
C ILE A 60 -23.97 -8.99 10.29
N ALA A 61 -23.86 -9.07 8.96
CA ALA A 61 -24.02 -7.92 8.07
C ALA A 61 -25.14 -8.17 7.08
N ALA A 62 -25.98 -7.17 6.88
CA ALA A 62 -27.06 -7.21 5.90
C ALA A 62 -26.97 -5.99 4.98
N GLU A 63 -26.96 -6.24 3.67
CA GLU A 63 -27.02 -5.19 2.65
C GLU A 63 -28.48 -4.97 2.25
N VAL A 64 -28.90 -3.70 2.35
CA VAL A 64 -30.30 -3.32 2.17
C VAL A 64 -30.39 -2.11 1.25
N THR A 65 -31.23 -2.18 0.23
CA THR A 65 -31.56 -1.01 -0.61
C THR A 65 -32.98 -0.57 -0.37
N TYR A 66 -33.17 0.72 -0.13
CA TYR A 66 -34.45 1.38 -0.01
C TYR A 66 -34.84 2.05 -1.33
N GLN A 67 -36.15 2.15 -1.59
CA GLN A 67 -36.64 2.84 -2.80
C GLN A 67 -36.33 4.35 -2.80
N LYS A 68 -36.17 4.95 -1.62
CA LYS A 68 -35.83 6.37 -1.44
C LYS A 68 -34.76 6.48 -0.35
N ALA A 69 -34.04 7.61 -0.36
CA ALA A 69 -33.14 7.94 0.72
C ALA A 69 -33.83 7.78 2.09
N VAL A 70 -33.16 7.15 3.03
CA VAL A 70 -33.68 6.85 4.36
C VAL A 70 -32.73 7.37 5.43
N ASP A 71 -33.32 7.84 6.55
CA ASP A 71 -32.57 8.22 7.73
C ASP A 71 -32.09 6.97 8.48
N GLN A 72 -30.79 6.88 8.73
CA GLN A 72 -30.17 5.75 9.44
C GLN A 72 -30.77 5.56 10.84
N ASP A 73 -31.07 6.64 11.56
CA ASP A 73 -31.67 6.59 12.90
C ASP A 73 -33.05 5.93 12.89
N GLN A 74 -33.83 6.11 11.82
CA GLN A 74 -35.12 5.45 11.68
C GLN A 74 -34.98 3.95 11.51
N VAL A 75 -33.95 3.52 10.72
CA VAL A 75 -33.66 2.10 10.50
C VAL A 75 -33.15 1.45 11.79
N VAL A 76 -32.24 2.12 12.52
CA VAL A 76 -31.76 1.64 13.83
C VAL A 76 -32.94 1.43 14.80
N LYS A 77 -33.84 2.41 14.93
CA LYS A 77 -35.01 2.30 15.80
C LYS A 77 -35.96 1.16 15.40
N SER A 78 -36.14 0.93 14.10
CA SER A 78 -36.97 -0.17 13.60
C SER A 78 -36.35 -1.53 13.93
N LEU A 79 -35.04 -1.66 13.77
CA LEU A 79 -34.30 -2.87 14.13
C LEU A 79 -34.30 -3.13 15.63
N GLU A 80 -34.07 -2.13 16.47
CA GLU A 80 -34.09 -2.24 17.91
C GLU A 80 -35.49 -2.60 18.43
N SER A 81 -36.56 -2.01 17.87
CA SER A 81 -37.94 -2.36 18.22
C SER A 81 -38.32 -3.79 17.82
N SER A 82 -37.62 -4.36 16.83
CA SER A 82 -37.77 -5.73 16.37
C SER A 82 -36.88 -6.73 17.13
N GLY A 83 -36.12 -6.26 18.15
CA GLY A 83 -35.31 -7.10 19.02
C GLY A 83 -33.82 -7.22 18.62
N PHE A 84 -33.37 -6.58 17.54
CA PHE A 84 -31.96 -6.54 17.13
C PHE A 84 -31.22 -5.48 17.94
N LYS A 85 -30.29 -5.91 18.81
CA LYS A 85 -29.53 -5.04 19.70
C LYS A 85 -28.16 -4.66 19.11
N HIS A 86 -27.66 -3.48 19.51
CA HIS A 86 -26.34 -2.99 19.12
C HIS A 86 -26.11 -2.95 17.60
N THR A 87 -27.14 -2.47 16.89
CA THR A 87 -27.12 -2.38 15.44
C THR A 87 -26.42 -1.09 15.02
N VAL A 88 -25.50 -1.21 14.05
CA VAL A 88 -24.83 -0.08 13.40
C VAL A 88 -25.28 -0.03 11.95
N VAL A 89 -25.78 1.12 11.51
CA VAL A 89 -26.23 1.35 10.13
C VAL A 89 -25.31 2.35 9.45
N GLN A 90 -24.82 2.01 8.29
CA GLN A 90 -23.91 2.85 7.50
C GLN A 90 -24.42 2.95 6.06
N THR A 91 -24.19 4.08 5.39
CA THR A 91 -24.48 4.21 3.94
C THR A 91 -23.42 3.48 3.12
N LEU A 92 -23.87 2.78 2.07
CA LEU A 92 -23.02 2.05 1.13
C LEU A 92 -23.12 2.71 -0.25
N GLY A 93 -22.30 3.75 -0.46
CA GLY A 93 -22.25 4.48 -1.73
C GLY A 93 -23.37 5.51 -1.93
N SER A 94 -24.64 5.13 -1.76
CA SER A 94 -25.79 6.03 -1.89
C SER A 94 -26.59 6.14 -0.59
N SER A 95 -27.42 7.19 -0.46
CA SER A 95 -28.29 7.39 0.71
C SER A 95 -29.47 6.42 0.79
N SER A 96 -29.68 5.63 -0.24
CA SER A 96 -30.68 4.54 -0.30
C SER A 96 -30.10 3.17 0.01
N ASP A 97 -28.77 3.00 -0.12
CA ASP A 97 -28.11 1.74 0.10
C ASP A 97 -27.44 1.74 1.48
N LEU A 98 -27.83 0.81 2.31
CA LEU A 98 -27.39 0.72 3.70
C LEU A 98 -26.72 -0.64 3.97
N LEU A 99 -25.64 -0.60 4.73
CA LEU A 99 -25.01 -1.73 5.35
C LEU A 99 -25.39 -1.75 6.83
N ILE A 100 -26.12 -2.78 7.24
CA ILE A 100 -26.52 -3.00 8.63
C ILE A 100 -25.59 -4.02 9.25
N ARG A 101 -24.94 -3.67 10.35
CA ARG A 101 -24.04 -4.56 11.10
C ARG A 101 -24.58 -4.72 12.52
N MET A 102 -24.51 -5.95 13.02
CA MET A 102 -24.92 -6.27 14.38
C MET A 102 -24.11 -7.46 14.92
N PRO A 103 -23.92 -7.57 16.24
CA PRO A 103 -23.36 -8.77 16.86
C PRO A 103 -24.18 -10.01 16.52
N VAL A 104 -23.61 -11.20 16.73
CA VAL A 104 -24.38 -12.45 16.65
C VAL A 104 -25.61 -12.33 17.55
N GLN A 105 -26.79 -12.57 16.98
CA GLN A 105 -28.07 -12.54 17.69
C GLN A 105 -28.50 -13.96 18.07
N ASP A 106 -29.31 -14.09 19.12
CA ASP A 106 -29.90 -15.37 19.57
C ASP A 106 -31.02 -15.87 18.63
N VAL A 107 -30.98 -15.52 17.36
CA VAL A 107 -31.94 -15.93 16.33
C VAL A 107 -31.32 -17.04 15.47
N LYS A 108 -32.07 -18.09 15.20
CA LYS A 108 -31.60 -19.15 14.28
C LYS A 108 -31.35 -18.56 12.90
N VAL A 109 -30.24 -18.96 12.27
CA VAL A 109 -29.82 -18.47 10.96
C VAL A 109 -30.90 -18.62 9.88
N GLU A 110 -31.70 -19.66 9.97
CA GLU A 110 -32.83 -19.97 9.06
C GLU A 110 -33.95 -18.91 9.16
N ASP A 111 -34.21 -18.38 10.37
CA ASP A 111 -35.25 -17.39 10.64
C ASP A 111 -34.73 -15.94 10.47
N LEU A 112 -33.41 -15.77 10.42
CA LEU A 112 -32.76 -14.45 10.41
C LEU A 112 -33.15 -13.60 9.21
N ASN A 113 -33.17 -14.17 8.00
CA ASN A 113 -33.56 -13.48 6.78
C ASN A 113 -35.01 -12.98 6.84
N ALA A 114 -35.92 -13.79 7.34
CA ALA A 114 -37.31 -13.44 7.47
C ALA A 114 -37.54 -12.36 8.55
N ALA A 115 -36.84 -12.47 9.67
CA ALA A 115 -36.89 -11.51 10.77
C ALA A 115 -36.29 -10.17 10.34
N LEU A 116 -35.15 -10.15 9.67
CA LEU A 116 -34.51 -8.95 9.15
C LEU A 116 -35.38 -8.27 8.08
N THR A 117 -35.93 -9.04 7.13
CA THR A 117 -36.81 -8.49 6.09
C THR A 117 -38.02 -7.74 6.68
N LYS A 118 -38.53 -8.20 7.81
CA LYS A 118 -39.59 -7.50 8.55
C LYS A 118 -39.06 -6.27 9.28
N ALA A 119 -37.91 -6.40 9.94
CA ALA A 119 -37.37 -5.37 10.80
C ALA A 119 -36.82 -4.14 10.05
N ILE A 120 -36.38 -4.32 8.80
CA ILE A 120 -35.85 -3.24 7.96
C ILE A 120 -36.95 -2.37 7.32
N GLN A 121 -38.22 -2.79 7.36
CA GLN A 121 -39.29 -2.00 6.75
C GLN A 121 -39.51 -0.72 7.52
N VAL A 122 -39.52 0.41 6.80
CA VAL A 122 -39.79 1.74 7.33
C VAL A 122 -41.12 2.24 6.69
N PRO A 123 -41.97 2.96 7.41
CA PRO A 123 -43.22 3.50 6.84
C PRO A 123 -42.97 4.30 5.56
N ASN A 124 -43.72 4.01 4.51
CA ASN A 124 -43.64 4.64 3.17
C ASN A 124 -42.32 4.47 2.40
N ASN A 125 -41.44 3.56 2.80
CA ASN A 125 -40.19 3.28 2.09
C ASN A 125 -39.86 1.79 2.15
N VAL A 126 -40.10 1.10 1.06
CA VAL A 126 -39.90 -0.35 0.97
C VAL A 126 -38.40 -0.66 0.87
N ALA A 127 -37.96 -1.56 1.73
CA ALA A 127 -36.60 -2.06 1.77
C ALA A 127 -36.50 -3.43 1.09
N THR A 128 -35.44 -3.61 0.31
CA THR A 128 -35.05 -4.91 -0.29
C THR A 128 -33.78 -5.38 0.37
N LEU A 129 -33.82 -6.58 0.94
CA LEU A 129 -32.66 -7.26 1.52
C LEU A 129 -31.92 -8.00 0.39
N HIS A 130 -30.67 -7.64 0.11
CA HIS A 130 -29.87 -8.25 -0.96
C HIS A 130 -29.03 -9.41 -0.45
N LYS A 131 -28.32 -9.20 0.65
CA LYS A 131 -27.35 -10.15 1.16
C LYS A 131 -27.34 -10.13 2.68
N VAL A 132 -27.19 -11.31 3.29
CA VAL A 132 -26.94 -11.45 4.72
C VAL A 132 -25.75 -12.37 4.91
N ASP A 133 -24.70 -11.84 5.48
CA ASP A 133 -23.51 -12.59 5.88
C ASP A 133 -23.49 -12.74 7.39
N SER A 134 -23.12 -13.91 7.88
CA SER A 134 -22.99 -14.18 9.32
C SER A 134 -21.69 -14.90 9.60
N VAL A 135 -20.91 -14.38 10.55
CA VAL A 135 -19.64 -14.95 11.00
C VAL A 135 -19.69 -15.11 12.53
N GLY A 136 -19.45 -16.32 13.01
CA GLY A 136 -19.37 -16.55 14.47
C GLY A 136 -18.20 -15.77 15.09
N GLY A 137 -18.39 -15.17 16.26
CA GLY A 137 -17.38 -14.33 16.92
C GLY A 137 -16.06 -15.06 17.20
N GLN A 138 -16.10 -16.36 17.49
CA GLN A 138 -14.89 -17.19 17.67
C GLN A 138 -14.10 -17.30 16.36
N VAL A 139 -14.80 -17.49 15.23
CA VAL A 139 -14.19 -17.57 13.89
C VAL A 139 -13.58 -16.25 13.51
N GLY A 140 -14.26 -15.12 13.75
CA GLY A 140 -13.73 -13.79 13.48
C GLY A 140 -12.43 -13.52 14.24
N ASN A 141 -12.39 -13.84 15.53
CA ASN A 141 -11.15 -13.68 16.33
C ASN A 141 -10.00 -14.58 15.85
N GLU A 142 -10.30 -15.81 15.44
CA GLU A 142 -9.30 -16.73 14.89
C GLU A 142 -8.76 -16.20 13.56
N LEU A 143 -9.61 -15.69 12.67
CA LEU A 143 -9.23 -15.07 11.41
C LEU A 143 -8.38 -13.82 11.64
N TYR A 144 -8.73 -12.98 12.62
CA TYR A 144 -7.95 -11.80 12.98
C TYR A 144 -6.52 -12.18 13.40
N VAL A 145 -6.37 -13.13 14.32
CA VAL A 145 -5.05 -13.56 14.80
C VAL A 145 -4.21 -14.20 13.68
N ARG A 146 -4.82 -15.07 12.88
CA ARG A 146 -4.13 -15.74 11.75
C ARG A 146 -3.70 -14.71 10.69
N SER A 147 -4.56 -13.75 10.38
CA SER A 147 -4.27 -12.69 9.40
C SER A 147 -3.16 -11.77 9.87
N ALA A 148 -3.19 -11.34 11.14
CA ALA A 148 -2.12 -10.55 11.73
C ALA A 148 -0.78 -11.31 11.70
N GLY A 149 -0.79 -12.60 12.01
CA GLY A 149 0.39 -13.47 11.89
C GLY A 149 0.91 -13.59 10.45
N ALA A 150 0.01 -13.75 9.48
CA ALA A 150 0.39 -13.83 8.07
C ALA A 150 1.03 -12.53 7.56
N VAL A 151 0.46 -11.37 7.91
CA VAL A 151 1.03 -10.05 7.58
C VAL A 151 2.40 -9.88 8.23
N ALA A 152 2.53 -10.18 9.52
CA ALA A 152 3.80 -10.07 10.23
C ALA A 152 4.89 -10.96 9.61
N LEU A 153 4.54 -12.21 9.27
CA LEU A 153 5.46 -13.13 8.60
C LEU A 153 5.85 -12.63 7.21
N ALA A 154 4.89 -12.19 6.40
CA ALA A 154 5.17 -11.65 5.07
C ALA A 154 6.10 -10.44 5.13
N LEU A 155 5.83 -9.48 6.03
CA LEU A 155 6.69 -8.32 6.26
C LEU A 155 8.09 -8.75 6.71
N ALA A 156 8.20 -9.66 7.68
CA ALA A 156 9.50 -10.14 8.16
C ALA A 156 10.34 -10.77 7.03
N LEU A 157 9.74 -11.64 6.21
CA LEU A 157 10.42 -12.26 5.08
C LEU A 157 10.86 -11.23 4.04
N MET A 158 10.02 -10.22 3.74
CA MET A 158 10.35 -9.14 2.81
C MET A 158 11.49 -8.26 3.34
N LEU A 159 11.47 -7.92 4.63
CA LEU A 159 12.54 -7.14 5.26
C LEU A 159 13.88 -7.89 5.24
N ILE A 160 13.87 -9.18 5.54
CA ILE A 160 15.05 -10.05 5.45
C ILE A 160 15.57 -10.08 4.02
N TYR A 161 14.70 -10.33 3.03
CA TYR A 161 15.08 -10.37 1.62
C TYR A 161 15.74 -9.06 1.15
N VAL A 162 15.11 -7.91 1.44
CA VAL A 162 15.63 -6.59 1.03
C VAL A 162 16.97 -6.30 1.68
N THR A 163 17.13 -6.64 2.98
CA THR A 163 18.36 -6.40 3.74
C THR A 163 19.53 -7.25 3.22
N ILE A 164 19.27 -8.48 2.82
CA ILE A 164 20.30 -9.38 2.24
C ILE A 164 20.63 -8.97 0.79
N ARG A 165 19.63 -8.53 0.03
CA ARG A 165 19.74 -8.27 -1.41
C ARG A 165 20.45 -6.96 -1.75
N PHE A 166 20.28 -5.94 -0.91
CA PHE A 166 20.74 -4.57 -1.20
C PHE A 166 21.70 -4.02 -0.15
N GLU A 167 22.51 -3.03 -0.57
CA GLU A 167 23.33 -2.24 0.32
C GLU A 167 22.47 -1.52 1.38
N PHE A 168 22.97 -1.43 2.60
CA PHE A 168 22.21 -0.97 3.77
C PHE A 168 21.44 0.34 3.55
N LYS A 169 22.04 1.34 2.88
CA LYS A 169 21.40 2.66 2.64
C LYS A 169 20.19 2.55 1.71
N ILE A 170 20.29 1.71 0.68
CA ILE A 170 19.19 1.45 -0.27
C ILE A 170 18.13 0.59 0.40
N ALA A 171 18.53 -0.47 1.10
CA ALA A 171 17.61 -1.34 1.83
C ALA A 171 16.74 -0.56 2.81
N MET A 172 17.34 0.32 3.62
CA MET A 172 16.59 1.18 4.53
C MET A 172 15.62 2.13 3.84
N GLY A 173 15.99 2.66 2.67
CA GLY A 173 15.09 3.47 1.85
C GLY A 173 13.88 2.69 1.35
N ALA A 174 14.09 1.47 0.83
CA ALA A 174 13.03 0.59 0.37
C ALA A 174 12.10 0.16 1.52
N ILE A 175 12.65 -0.14 2.70
CA ILE A 175 11.89 -0.47 3.91
C ILE A 175 11.02 0.72 4.32
N LEU A 176 11.57 1.92 4.35
CA LEU A 176 10.81 3.14 4.70
C LEU A 176 9.67 3.40 3.71
N SER A 177 9.93 3.23 2.41
CA SER A 177 8.92 3.30 1.35
C SER A 177 7.77 2.32 1.61
N LEU A 178 8.08 1.08 1.95
CA LEU A 178 7.12 0.01 2.21
C LEU A 178 6.20 0.31 3.41
N PHE A 179 6.79 0.77 4.53
CA PHE A 179 6.01 1.20 5.69
C PHE A 179 5.13 2.41 5.40
N HIS A 180 5.65 3.38 4.63
CA HIS A 180 4.84 4.52 4.17
C HIS A 180 3.60 4.06 3.40
N ASP A 181 3.76 3.13 2.45
CA ASP A 181 2.68 2.65 1.60
C ASP A 181 1.58 1.97 2.42
N ILE A 182 1.98 1.10 3.36
CA ILE A 182 1.04 0.43 4.26
C ILE A 182 0.27 1.46 5.09
N ILE A 183 0.98 2.38 5.74
CA ILE A 183 0.39 3.40 6.61
C ILE A 183 -0.54 4.31 5.81
N ALA A 184 -0.17 4.68 4.59
CA ALA A 184 -0.98 5.54 3.72
C ALA A 184 -2.28 4.84 3.32
N ILE A 185 -2.25 3.55 2.90
CA ILE A 185 -3.46 2.80 2.55
C ILE A 185 -4.38 2.66 3.76
N LEU A 186 -3.84 2.20 4.90
CA LEU A 186 -4.62 2.05 6.13
C LEU A 186 -5.20 3.38 6.61
N GLY A 187 -4.43 4.47 6.50
CA GLY A 187 -4.87 5.83 6.83
C GLY A 187 -6.00 6.31 5.93
N PHE A 188 -5.96 5.98 4.65
CA PHE A 188 -7.01 6.32 3.71
C PHE A 188 -8.31 5.57 4.03
N PHE A 189 -8.23 4.27 4.34
CA PHE A 189 -9.38 3.48 4.81
C PHE A 189 -9.94 4.00 6.13
N ALA A 190 -9.07 4.37 7.08
CA ALA A 190 -9.49 4.97 8.34
C ALA A 190 -10.14 6.35 8.16
N LEU A 191 -9.63 7.19 7.26
CA LEU A 191 -10.20 8.49 6.95
C LEU A 191 -11.63 8.37 6.39
N MET A 192 -11.78 7.50 5.39
CA MET A 192 -13.06 7.31 4.66
C MET A 192 -14.02 6.37 5.37
N GLN A 193 -13.58 5.68 6.44
CA GLN A 193 -14.35 4.66 7.15
C GLN A 193 -14.86 3.54 6.24
N TRP A 194 -14.09 3.22 5.18
CA TRP A 194 -14.40 2.12 4.29
C TRP A 194 -14.23 0.76 4.98
N PRO A 195 -15.01 -0.25 4.60
CA PRO A 195 -14.90 -1.59 5.17
C PRO A 195 -13.49 -2.16 4.96
N PHE A 196 -12.90 -2.66 6.03
CA PHE A 196 -11.60 -3.33 6.03
C PHE A 196 -11.79 -4.80 6.38
N ASP A 197 -11.87 -5.66 5.38
CA ASP A 197 -12.09 -7.09 5.47
C ASP A 197 -10.86 -7.90 5.04
N LEU A 198 -10.97 -9.22 4.97
CA LEU A 198 -9.88 -10.10 4.51
C LEU A 198 -9.49 -9.83 3.06
N THR A 199 -10.42 -9.40 2.21
CA THR A 199 -10.13 -9.10 0.80
C THR A 199 -9.28 -7.84 0.68
N VAL A 200 -9.59 -6.81 1.47
CA VAL A 200 -8.77 -5.59 1.57
C VAL A 200 -7.39 -5.90 2.15
N LEU A 201 -7.30 -6.75 3.16
CA LEU A 201 -6.02 -7.18 3.70
C LEU A 201 -5.17 -7.90 2.63
N ALA A 202 -5.79 -8.77 1.84
CA ALA A 202 -5.12 -9.42 0.71
C ALA A 202 -4.63 -8.41 -0.34
N ALA A 203 -5.42 -7.35 -0.60
CA ALA A 203 -5.01 -6.25 -1.47
C ALA A 203 -3.79 -5.51 -0.90
N VAL A 204 -3.76 -5.20 0.40
CA VAL A 204 -2.60 -4.57 1.05
C VAL A 204 -1.36 -5.43 0.87
N LEU A 205 -1.44 -6.75 1.08
CA LEU A 205 -0.31 -7.66 0.85
C LEU A 205 0.14 -7.68 -0.63
N ALA A 206 -0.81 -7.64 -1.56
CA ALA A 206 -0.51 -7.58 -2.99
C ALA A 206 0.19 -6.25 -3.37
N VAL A 207 -0.25 -5.12 -2.81
CA VAL A 207 0.39 -3.80 -3.00
C VAL A 207 1.81 -3.79 -2.43
N ILE A 208 2.03 -4.39 -1.26
CA ILE A 208 3.37 -4.54 -0.67
C ILE A 208 4.31 -5.25 -1.67
N GLY A 209 3.86 -6.36 -2.26
CA GLY A 209 4.62 -7.09 -3.28
C GLY A 209 4.88 -6.26 -4.54
N PHE A 210 3.88 -5.52 -5.01
CA PHE A 210 4.00 -4.62 -6.16
C PHE A 210 4.99 -3.48 -5.90
N SER A 211 4.85 -2.76 -4.78
CA SER A 211 5.74 -1.66 -4.39
C SER A 211 7.18 -2.14 -4.17
N LEU A 212 7.35 -3.31 -3.55
CA LEU A 212 8.66 -3.91 -3.38
C LEU A 212 9.33 -4.22 -4.72
N ASN A 213 8.58 -4.77 -5.69
CA ASN A 213 9.11 -5.06 -7.03
C ASN A 213 9.64 -3.79 -7.73
N ASP A 214 8.91 -2.67 -7.65
CA ASP A 214 9.35 -1.40 -8.20
C ASP A 214 10.60 -0.87 -7.47
N ASN A 215 10.63 -0.93 -6.15
CA ASN A 215 11.80 -0.57 -5.35
C ASN A 215 13.04 -1.40 -5.73
N ILE A 216 12.88 -2.70 -5.98
CA ILE A 216 13.98 -3.60 -6.41
C ILE A 216 14.53 -3.16 -7.76
N VAL A 217 13.66 -2.89 -8.74
CA VAL A 217 14.05 -2.48 -10.10
C VAL A 217 14.84 -1.18 -10.08
N VAL A 218 14.34 -0.19 -9.34
CA VAL A 218 15.01 1.11 -9.18
C VAL A 218 16.35 0.94 -8.46
N SER A 219 16.38 0.16 -7.38
CA SER A 219 17.59 -0.09 -6.57
C SER A 219 18.69 -0.81 -7.35
N ASP A 220 18.33 -1.82 -8.13
CA ASP A 220 19.29 -2.52 -9.00
C ASP A 220 19.87 -1.59 -10.07
N ARG A 221 19.04 -0.71 -10.66
CA ARG A 221 19.52 0.25 -11.64
C ARG A 221 20.41 1.32 -11.02
N ILE A 222 20.08 1.81 -9.84
CA ILE A 222 20.94 2.70 -9.06
C ILE A 222 22.29 2.06 -8.82
N ARG A 223 22.31 0.81 -8.31
CA ARG A 223 23.53 0.05 -8.06
C ARG A 223 24.38 -0.12 -9.33
N GLU A 224 23.76 -0.46 -10.44
CA GLU A 224 24.43 -0.61 -11.74
C GLU A 224 25.07 0.71 -12.18
N ASN A 225 24.33 1.82 -12.11
CA ASN A 225 24.79 3.13 -12.55
C ASN A 225 25.92 3.68 -11.66
N PHE A 226 25.87 3.46 -10.33
CA PHE A 226 27.00 3.80 -9.45
C PHE A 226 28.29 3.04 -9.76
N ARG A 227 28.19 1.84 -10.32
CA ARG A 227 29.36 1.05 -10.75
C ARG A 227 29.91 1.51 -12.11
N LYS A 228 29.02 1.86 -13.05
CA LYS A 228 29.36 2.18 -14.43
C LYS A 228 29.74 3.65 -14.65
N ILE A 229 28.94 4.58 -14.10
CA ILE A 229 29.08 6.02 -14.37
C ILE A 229 30.18 6.62 -13.48
N ARG A 230 31.09 7.35 -14.09
CA ARG A 230 32.17 8.07 -13.37
C ARG A 230 32.04 9.57 -13.57
N GLY A 231 32.41 10.35 -12.56
CA GLY A 231 32.41 11.80 -12.64
C GLY A 231 31.06 12.50 -12.44
N ALA A 232 29.96 11.72 -12.27
CA ALA A 232 28.64 12.27 -11.93
C ALA A 232 28.40 12.31 -10.43
N SER A 233 27.60 13.28 -9.97
CA SER A 233 27.19 13.38 -8.57
C SER A 233 26.21 12.23 -8.22
N PRO A 234 26.14 11.80 -6.95
CA PRO A 234 25.18 10.78 -6.52
C PRO A 234 23.73 11.10 -6.91
N ARG A 235 23.35 12.36 -6.84
CA ARG A 235 22.03 12.85 -7.25
C ARG A 235 21.78 12.62 -8.73
N GLU A 236 22.73 12.97 -9.58
CA GLU A 236 22.64 12.79 -11.03
C GLU A 236 22.57 11.32 -11.40
N ILE A 237 23.32 10.45 -10.73
CA ILE A 237 23.27 8.99 -10.95
C ILE A 237 21.87 8.44 -10.62
N ILE A 238 21.24 8.90 -9.55
CA ILE A 238 19.88 8.52 -9.18
C ILE A 238 18.88 9.04 -10.22
N ASP A 239 19.00 10.30 -10.68
CA ASP A 239 18.12 10.85 -11.71
C ASP A 239 18.21 10.07 -13.03
N ILE A 240 19.40 9.63 -13.41
CA ILE A 240 19.64 8.75 -14.58
C ILE A 240 18.93 7.40 -14.35
N ALA A 241 19.16 6.74 -13.21
CA ALA A 241 18.57 5.44 -12.92
C ALA A 241 17.04 5.48 -12.92
N LEU A 242 16.45 6.52 -12.32
CA LEU A 242 15.01 6.74 -12.32
C LEU A 242 14.46 6.99 -13.74
N THR A 243 15.17 7.77 -14.56
CA THR A 243 14.77 8.03 -15.95
C THR A 243 14.75 6.73 -16.76
N GLU A 244 15.76 5.89 -16.61
CA GLU A 244 15.89 4.62 -17.34
C GLU A 244 14.83 3.59 -16.90
N THR A 245 14.43 3.60 -15.65
CA THR A 245 13.42 2.69 -15.10
C THR A 245 11.99 3.20 -15.26
N LEU A 246 11.80 4.52 -15.45
CA LEU A 246 10.50 5.18 -15.49
C LEU A 246 9.52 4.52 -16.46
N ARG A 247 9.96 4.23 -17.68
CA ARG A 247 9.11 3.61 -18.70
C ARG A 247 8.55 2.27 -18.21
N ARG A 248 9.37 1.45 -17.56
CA ARG A 248 8.95 0.16 -17.01
C ARG A 248 7.94 0.36 -15.88
N THR A 249 8.27 1.21 -14.89
CA THR A 249 7.39 1.51 -13.75
C THR A 249 6.03 2.06 -14.21
N VAL A 250 6.00 2.99 -15.15
CA VAL A 250 4.75 3.52 -15.70
C VAL A 250 3.93 2.45 -16.43
N HIS A 251 4.58 1.63 -17.28
CA HIS A 251 3.86 0.56 -17.99
C HIS A 251 3.27 -0.48 -17.03
N THR A 252 4.03 -0.92 -16.02
CA THR A 252 3.54 -1.90 -15.02
C THR A 252 2.41 -1.34 -14.18
N SER A 253 2.55 -0.11 -13.67
CA SER A 253 1.51 0.57 -12.90
C SER A 253 0.24 0.81 -13.75
N MET A 254 0.38 1.25 -15.00
CA MET A 254 -0.76 1.49 -15.89
C MET A 254 -1.50 0.20 -16.23
N THR A 255 -0.78 -0.87 -16.57
CA THR A 255 -1.39 -2.17 -16.87
C THR A 255 -2.17 -2.69 -15.67
N LEU A 256 -1.57 -2.64 -14.47
CA LEU A 256 -2.24 -3.09 -13.25
C LEU A 256 -3.44 -2.19 -12.91
N THR A 257 -3.32 -0.88 -13.10
CA THR A 257 -4.43 0.07 -12.90
C THR A 257 -5.61 -0.25 -13.81
N LEU A 258 -5.39 -0.59 -15.08
CA LEU A 258 -6.46 -0.97 -16.00
C LEU A 258 -7.21 -2.21 -15.52
N VAL A 259 -6.48 -3.24 -15.06
CA VAL A 259 -7.09 -4.45 -14.48
C VAL A 259 -7.90 -4.11 -13.23
N VAL A 260 -7.32 -3.35 -12.32
CA VAL A 260 -7.97 -2.97 -11.05
C VAL A 260 -9.21 -2.12 -11.28
N VAL A 261 -9.18 -1.16 -12.22
CA VAL A 261 -10.36 -0.36 -12.59
C VAL A 261 -11.44 -1.24 -13.22
N SER A 262 -11.07 -2.19 -14.06
CA SER A 262 -12.04 -3.15 -14.60
C SER A 262 -12.69 -4.00 -13.49
N MET A 263 -11.92 -4.44 -12.50
CA MET A 263 -12.44 -5.15 -11.34
C MET A 263 -13.33 -4.25 -10.46
N MET A 264 -12.98 -2.98 -10.30
CA MET A 264 -13.77 -2.02 -9.52
C MET A 264 -15.16 -1.78 -10.14
N ILE A 265 -15.26 -1.79 -11.47
CA ILE A 265 -16.52 -1.53 -12.21
C ILE A 265 -17.33 -2.81 -12.39
N LEU A 266 -16.68 -3.95 -12.69
CA LEU A 266 -17.34 -5.18 -13.13
C LEU A 266 -17.23 -6.31 -12.09
N GLY A 267 -16.40 -6.17 -11.06
CA GLY A 267 -16.08 -7.25 -10.11
C GLY A 267 -17.15 -7.50 -9.04
N GLY A 268 -18.21 -6.71 -9.00
CA GLY A 268 -19.25 -6.80 -7.98
C GLY A 268 -18.75 -6.44 -6.57
N ASP A 269 -19.64 -6.58 -5.58
CA ASP A 269 -19.39 -6.11 -4.20
C ASP A 269 -18.20 -6.81 -3.53
N GLY A 270 -17.99 -8.10 -3.83
CA GLY A 270 -16.91 -8.90 -3.22
C GLY A 270 -15.50 -8.46 -3.62
N LEU A 271 -15.33 -7.81 -4.78
CA LEU A 271 -14.04 -7.34 -5.28
C LEU A 271 -13.89 -5.81 -5.23
N HIS A 272 -14.95 -5.10 -4.89
CA HIS A 272 -14.95 -3.63 -4.89
C HIS A 272 -13.88 -3.06 -3.96
N TRP A 273 -13.91 -3.39 -2.69
CA TRP A 273 -12.98 -2.84 -1.69
C TRP A 273 -11.54 -3.35 -1.86
N PHE A 274 -11.38 -4.59 -2.35
CA PHE A 274 -10.08 -5.08 -2.81
C PHE A 274 -9.51 -4.16 -3.90
N SER A 275 -10.33 -3.85 -4.92
CA SER A 275 -9.92 -3.03 -6.05
C SER A 275 -9.62 -1.59 -5.65
N VAL A 276 -10.40 -1.01 -4.73
CA VAL A 276 -10.14 0.33 -4.18
C VAL A 276 -8.80 0.36 -3.44
N ALA A 277 -8.52 -0.62 -2.59
CA ALA A 277 -7.25 -0.71 -1.86
C ALA A 277 -6.06 -0.85 -2.82
N MET A 278 -6.18 -1.73 -3.83
CA MET A 278 -5.18 -1.90 -4.88
C MET A 278 -4.96 -0.59 -5.67
N PHE A 279 -6.03 0.10 -6.06
CA PHE A 279 -5.95 1.35 -6.80
C PHE A 279 -5.17 2.42 -6.02
N VAL A 280 -5.56 2.67 -4.77
CA VAL A 280 -4.84 3.59 -3.89
C VAL A 280 -3.38 3.16 -3.74
N GLY A 281 -3.16 1.87 -3.50
CA GLY A 281 -1.83 1.30 -3.28
C GLY A 281 -0.90 1.42 -4.49
N ILE A 282 -1.38 1.25 -5.72
CA ILE A 282 -0.58 1.41 -6.93
C ILE A 282 -0.05 2.84 -7.05
N PHE A 283 -0.90 3.85 -6.83
CA PHE A 283 -0.48 5.25 -6.90
C PHE A 283 0.50 5.62 -5.78
N VAL A 284 0.20 5.21 -4.56
CA VAL A 284 1.07 5.46 -3.40
C VAL A 284 2.41 4.75 -3.58
N GLY A 285 2.42 3.48 -3.98
CA GLY A 285 3.63 2.66 -4.17
C GLY A 285 4.50 3.16 -5.33
N THR A 286 3.89 3.56 -6.44
CA THR A 286 4.64 4.16 -7.56
C THR A 286 5.30 5.48 -7.16
N TYR A 287 4.59 6.31 -6.40
CA TYR A 287 5.15 7.55 -5.88
C TYR A 287 6.28 7.29 -4.88
N SER A 288 6.08 6.38 -3.94
CA SER A 288 7.02 6.12 -2.85
C SER A 288 8.31 5.47 -3.35
N SER A 289 8.25 4.58 -4.33
CA SER A 289 9.43 3.94 -4.95
C SER A 289 10.34 4.96 -5.65
N ILE A 290 9.74 6.01 -6.25
CA ILE A 290 10.50 7.07 -6.93
C ILE A 290 11.11 8.05 -5.92
N TYR A 291 10.34 8.49 -4.91
CA TYR A 291 10.74 9.61 -4.07
C TYR A 291 11.20 9.23 -2.67
N ILE A 292 10.54 8.30 -1.98
CA ILE A 292 10.85 8.02 -0.57
C ILE A 292 12.12 7.20 -0.45
N GLY A 293 12.16 6.05 -1.14
CA GLY A 293 13.30 5.13 -1.07
C GLY A 293 14.60 5.79 -1.54
N THR A 294 14.56 6.46 -2.69
CA THR A 294 15.72 7.09 -3.31
C THR A 294 16.17 8.35 -2.58
N ALA A 295 15.24 9.22 -2.15
CA ALA A 295 15.57 10.43 -1.40
C ALA A 295 16.18 10.10 -0.05
N PHE A 296 15.68 9.07 0.65
CA PHE A 296 16.26 8.61 1.91
C PHE A 296 17.69 8.08 1.72
N ALA A 297 17.92 7.25 0.70
CA ALA A 297 19.25 6.74 0.39
C ALA A 297 20.22 7.89 0.10
N LEU A 298 19.79 8.89 -0.68
CA LEU A 298 20.58 10.10 -0.97
C LEU A 298 20.85 10.92 0.30
N TRP A 299 19.86 11.11 1.16
CA TRP A 299 20.01 11.83 2.43
C TRP A 299 20.99 11.12 3.37
N ARG A 300 21.03 9.79 3.36
CA ARG A 300 21.99 8.97 4.11
C ARG A 300 23.40 9.02 3.50
N GLY A 301 23.63 9.82 2.48
CA GLY A 301 24.93 9.97 1.84
C GLY A 301 25.32 8.75 1.01
N LEU A 302 24.38 8.23 0.21
CA LEU A 302 24.68 7.19 -0.76
C LEU A 302 25.77 7.66 -1.70
N ASN A 303 26.82 6.86 -1.83
CA ASN A 303 27.95 7.19 -2.67
C ASN A 303 28.51 5.94 -3.37
N ARG A 304 29.48 6.15 -4.25
CA ARG A 304 30.09 5.07 -5.01
C ARG A 304 30.82 4.03 -4.15
N GLN A 305 31.40 4.45 -3.03
CA GLN A 305 32.18 3.57 -2.15
C GLN A 305 31.29 2.48 -1.53
N ASP A 306 29.98 2.73 -1.37
CA ASP A 306 29.02 1.74 -0.88
C ASP A 306 28.89 0.54 -1.82
N PHE A 307 29.28 0.67 -3.12
CA PHE A 307 29.12 -0.37 -4.15
C PHE A 307 30.43 -1.00 -4.63
N ILE A 308 31.58 -0.54 -4.12
CA ILE A 308 32.88 -1.11 -4.44
C ILE A 308 33.23 -2.15 -3.41
N VAL A 309 33.39 -3.39 -3.86
CA VAL A 309 33.96 -4.44 -3.02
C VAL A 309 35.41 -4.03 -2.71
N GLN A 310 35.71 -3.72 -1.47
CA GLN A 310 37.10 -3.55 -1.02
C GLN A 310 37.75 -4.92 -1.10
N VAL A 311 38.54 -5.14 -2.15
CA VAL A 311 39.47 -6.25 -2.18
C VAL A 311 40.49 -5.95 -1.08
N LYS A 312 40.44 -6.71 0.03
CA LYS A 312 41.53 -6.68 0.99
C LYS A 312 42.82 -7.03 0.21
N PRO A 313 43.87 -6.23 0.30
CA PRO A 313 45.14 -6.64 -0.26
C PRO A 313 45.49 -7.99 0.34
N GLU A 314 45.62 -9.03 -0.48
CA GLU A 314 46.25 -10.25 -0.06
C GLU A 314 47.66 -9.85 0.35
N PHE A 315 47.98 -9.94 1.63
CA PHE A 315 49.36 -9.84 2.10
C PHE A 315 50.06 -11.05 1.50
N ASP A 316 50.90 -10.82 0.46
CA ASP A 316 51.89 -11.76 -0.02
C ASP A 316 52.90 -12.00 1.12
N GLU A 317 52.65 -12.99 1.97
CA GLU A 317 53.64 -13.50 2.96
C GLU A 317 54.78 -14.32 2.31
N GLU A 318 54.84 -14.39 0.95
CA GLU A 318 55.79 -15.30 0.25
C GLU A 318 57.14 -14.67 -0.13
N HIS A 319 57.47 -13.45 0.25
CA HIS A 319 58.80 -12.90 -0.13
C HIS A 319 59.73 -12.59 1.05
N HIS A 320 59.75 -13.43 2.09
CA HIS A 320 60.77 -13.26 3.12
C HIS A 320 61.62 -14.53 3.41
N ASN A 321 61.90 -15.35 2.40
CA ASN A 321 62.91 -16.39 2.52
C ASN A 321 63.67 -16.53 1.19
N ILE A 322 64.64 -15.65 0.95
CA ILE A 322 65.76 -15.90 0.07
C ILE A 322 67.02 -15.71 0.90
N PRO A 323 67.89 -16.74 0.98
CA PRO A 323 69.10 -16.73 1.81
C PRO A 323 70.19 -15.81 1.27
#